data_584993ac4a485835642fdafe58479523
#
_entry.id   584993ac4a485835642fdafe58479523
#
_cell.length_a   1.000
_cell.length_b   1.000
_cell.length_c   1.000
_cell.angle_alpha   90.00
_cell.angle_beta   90.00
_cell.angle_gamma   90.00
#
_symmetry.space_group_name_H-M   'P 1'
#
loop_
_entity.id
_entity.type
_entity.pdbx_description
1 polymer ?
#
loop_
_entity_poly.entity_id
_entity_poly.type
_entity_poly.pdbx_seq_one_letter_code
_entity_poly.pdbx_strand_id
1 'polypeptide(L)'
;MKRLLKSLLTISALSSLIFAPFVLSAGQASAETKKGTDASYVGAGVAAGVTSGGQGINDDATFGGNVTGRVKLGTTPFSARGNVLWSDKTSAIIPELSVDVPIANRTNAYLTGGYSFVEKDGSPTPIGNKDSVVVGAGVESEVISNFRFNTNAKVGLGAYQNSDASAVSINGGIGYRFK
;
A
#
# COMPACT_ATOMS: atom_id res chain seq x y z
N MET A 1 -13.90 0.32 25.36
CA MET A 1 -14.15 1.65 24.79
C MET A 1 -12.89 2.50 24.62
N LYS A 2 -12.01 2.66 25.63
CA LYS A 2 -10.79 3.50 25.51
C LYS A 2 -9.77 3.03 24.43
N ARG A 3 -9.71 1.73 24.13
CA ARG A 3 -8.80 1.18 23.09
C ARG A 3 -9.31 1.44 21.67
N LEU A 4 -10.62 1.34 21.44
CA LEU A 4 -11.25 1.68 20.15
C LEU A 4 -11.11 3.16 19.80
N LEU A 5 -11.18 4.05 20.81
CA LEU A 5 -11.02 5.48 20.60
C LEU A 5 -9.59 5.86 20.20
N LYS A 6 -8.57 5.17 20.75
CA LYS A 6 -7.16 5.38 20.37
C LYS A 6 -6.88 4.91 18.95
N SER A 7 -7.43 3.77 18.54
CA SER A 7 -7.28 3.24 17.17
C SER A 7 -7.98 4.12 16.13
N LEU A 8 -9.15 4.67 16.44
CA LEU A 8 -9.86 5.62 15.58
C LEU A 8 -9.10 6.96 15.42
N LEU A 9 -8.51 7.46 16.49
CA LEU A 9 -7.70 8.69 16.45
C LEU A 9 -6.41 8.52 15.63
N THR A 10 -5.78 7.34 15.70
CA THR A 10 -4.59 7.02 14.91
C THR A 10 -4.92 6.91 13.43
N ILE A 11 -6.05 6.29 13.07
CA ILE A 11 -6.51 6.17 11.68
C ILE A 11 -6.86 7.54 11.09
N SER A 12 -7.48 8.44 11.85
CA SER A 12 -7.82 9.79 11.37
C SER A 12 -6.61 10.71 11.21
N ALA A 13 -5.58 10.58 12.04
CA ALA A 13 -4.34 11.35 11.90
C ALA A 13 -3.50 10.88 10.69
N LEU A 14 -3.52 9.58 10.37
CA LEU A 14 -2.80 9.06 9.22
C LEU A 14 -3.52 9.30 7.89
N SER A 15 -4.85 9.36 7.88
CA SER A 15 -5.60 9.71 6.66
C SER A 15 -5.31 11.14 6.19
N SER A 16 -4.99 12.07 7.09
CA SER A 16 -4.61 13.43 6.70
C SER A 16 -3.24 13.51 6.03
N LEU A 17 -2.29 12.63 6.37
CA LEU A 17 -0.98 12.55 5.70
C LEU A 17 -1.06 11.97 4.29
N ILE A 18 -2.04 11.10 4.03
CA ILE A 18 -2.24 10.48 2.71
C ILE A 18 -2.83 11.49 1.71
N PHE A 19 -3.62 12.47 2.19
CA PHE A 19 -4.25 13.49 1.35
C PHE A 19 -3.41 14.75 1.15
N ALA A 20 -2.36 14.97 1.94
CA ALA A 20 -1.52 16.16 1.84
C ALA A 20 -0.90 16.43 0.45
N PRO A 21 -0.45 15.42 -0.33
CA PRO A 21 0.05 15.66 -1.68
C PRO A 21 -1.01 16.10 -2.70
N PHE A 22 -2.31 15.86 -2.42
CA PHE A 22 -3.37 16.23 -3.35
C PHE A 22 -3.64 17.73 -3.43
N VAL A 23 -3.40 18.46 -2.35
CA VAL A 23 -3.69 19.90 -2.28
C VAL A 23 -2.60 20.72 -2.97
N LEU A 24 -1.39 20.18 -3.08
CA LEU A 24 -0.25 20.89 -3.69
C LEU A 24 -0.19 20.80 -5.22
N SER A 25 -0.94 19.91 -5.85
CA SER A 25 -0.96 19.76 -7.31
C SER A 25 -2.16 20.41 -8.01
N ALA A 26 -3.04 21.09 -7.28
CA ALA A 26 -4.25 21.71 -7.82
C ALA A 26 -4.01 23.06 -8.54
N GLY A 27 -2.79 23.50 -8.73
CA GLY A 27 -2.46 24.85 -9.15
C GLY A 27 -1.63 25.04 -10.40
N GLN A 28 -1.76 24.20 -11.44
CA GLN A 28 -1.22 24.57 -12.77
C GLN A 28 -2.15 24.11 -13.90
N ALA A 29 -2.86 25.07 -14.46
CA ALA A 29 -3.58 24.91 -15.70
C ALA A 29 -2.60 24.94 -16.86
N SER A 30 -2.70 23.98 -17.78
CA SER A 30 -2.66 24.12 -19.24
C SER A 30 -2.21 22.85 -19.93
N ALA A 31 -2.87 22.59 -21.04
CA ALA A 31 -2.82 21.47 -21.96
C ALA A 31 -3.71 20.30 -21.53
N GLU A 32 -4.44 19.78 -22.49
CA GLU A 32 -5.31 18.60 -22.35
C GLU A 32 -4.55 17.44 -21.72
N THR A 33 -4.54 17.42 -20.42
CA THR A 33 -3.71 16.52 -19.65
C THR A 33 -4.48 15.24 -19.49
N LYS A 34 -3.95 14.16 -20.05
CA LYS A 34 -4.46 12.81 -19.91
C LYS A 34 -4.72 12.54 -18.42
N LYS A 35 -6.00 12.38 -18.06
CA LYS A 35 -6.37 12.01 -16.68
C LYS A 35 -5.81 10.63 -16.37
N GLY A 36 -5.19 10.51 -15.21
CA GLY A 36 -4.61 9.25 -14.72
C GLY A 36 -3.26 8.90 -15.34
N THR A 37 -2.82 7.70 -15.07
CA THR A 37 -1.56 7.16 -15.55
C THR A 37 -1.71 5.68 -15.93
N ASP A 38 -1.27 5.35 -17.15
CA ASP A 38 -1.32 3.99 -17.72
C ASP A 38 0.01 3.23 -17.62
N ALA A 39 1.03 3.82 -17.01
CA ALA A 39 2.34 3.22 -17.03
C ALA A 39 2.49 2.03 -16.08
N SER A 40 3.18 1.02 -16.58
CA SER A 40 3.78 -0.01 -15.76
C SER A 40 5.03 0.53 -15.08
N TYR A 41 5.30 0.09 -13.85
CA TYR A 41 6.47 0.55 -13.10
C TYR A 41 6.95 -0.49 -12.10
N VAL A 42 8.18 -0.33 -11.67
CA VAL A 42 8.74 -0.98 -10.49
C VAL A 42 9.25 0.09 -9.54
N GLY A 43 9.06 -0.10 -8.25
CA GLY A 43 9.43 0.87 -7.25
C GLY A 43 9.90 0.24 -5.94
N ALA A 44 10.49 1.08 -5.10
CA ALA A 44 10.90 0.71 -3.76
C ALA A 44 10.53 1.81 -2.77
N GLY A 45 10.41 1.45 -1.51
CA GLY A 45 10.03 2.38 -0.47
C GLY A 45 10.05 1.77 0.92
N VAL A 46 9.25 2.34 1.79
CA VAL A 46 9.10 1.94 3.18
C VAL A 46 7.71 1.37 3.45
N ALA A 47 7.64 0.49 4.41
CA ALA A 47 6.41 -0.13 4.88
C ALA A 47 6.35 -0.09 6.41
N ALA A 48 5.22 0.30 6.96
CA ALA A 48 4.99 0.34 8.39
C ALA A 48 3.71 -0.43 8.72
N GLY A 49 3.82 -1.48 9.50
CA GLY A 49 2.70 -2.10 10.19
C GLY A 49 2.28 -1.19 11.35
N VAL A 50 1.02 -0.84 11.43
CA VAL A 50 0.50 0.10 12.44
C VAL A 50 -0.46 -0.55 13.44
N THR A 51 -0.61 -1.86 13.35
CA THR A 51 -1.42 -2.69 14.26
C THR A 51 -0.58 -3.75 14.94
N SER A 52 -1.09 -4.28 16.01
CA SER A 52 -0.52 -5.39 16.76
C SER A 52 -1.61 -6.45 16.97
N GLY A 53 -1.24 -7.71 16.85
CA GLY A 53 -2.14 -8.86 17.13
C GLY A 53 -2.51 -8.99 18.58
N GLY A 54 -1.72 -8.42 19.48
CA GLY A 54 -1.98 -8.36 20.91
C GLY A 54 -1.75 -9.67 21.68
N GLN A 55 -1.12 -10.67 21.07
CA GLN A 55 -0.95 -12.01 21.61
C GLN A 55 0.54 -12.42 21.80
N GLY A 56 1.48 -11.49 21.73
CA GLY A 56 2.89 -11.80 21.96
C GLY A 56 3.87 -10.81 21.31
N ILE A 57 5.16 -11.06 21.52
CA ILE A 57 6.25 -10.19 21.04
C ILE A 57 6.41 -10.15 19.52
N ASN A 58 5.88 -11.16 18.82
CA ASN A 58 5.94 -11.22 17.35
C ASN A 58 4.69 -10.66 16.66
N ASP A 59 3.76 -10.11 17.41
CA ASP A 59 2.52 -9.53 16.92
C ASP A 59 2.55 -7.99 16.96
N ASP A 60 3.71 -7.40 17.21
CA ASP A 60 3.87 -5.95 17.32
C ASP A 60 3.96 -5.27 15.95
N ALA A 61 3.67 -3.98 15.96
CA ALA A 61 3.85 -3.11 14.80
C ALA A 61 5.29 -3.17 14.28
N THR A 62 5.45 -3.36 12.98
CA THR A 62 6.76 -3.63 12.36
C THR A 62 7.04 -2.62 11.28
N PHE A 63 8.24 -2.05 11.31
CA PHE A 63 8.75 -1.18 10.24
C PHE A 63 9.69 -1.97 9.33
N GLY A 64 9.65 -1.65 8.03
CA GLY A 64 10.50 -2.30 7.05
C GLY A 64 10.49 -1.59 5.71
N GLY A 65 10.93 -2.30 4.70
CA GLY A 65 10.93 -1.81 3.33
C GLY A 65 9.86 -2.47 2.46
N ASN A 66 9.67 -1.91 1.28
CA ASN A 66 8.88 -2.54 0.24
C ASN A 66 9.53 -2.43 -1.15
N VAL A 67 9.25 -3.43 -1.98
CA VAL A 67 9.34 -3.33 -3.44
C VAL A 67 7.94 -3.53 -4.00
N THR A 68 7.55 -2.68 -4.92
CA THR A 68 6.25 -2.73 -5.58
C THR A 68 6.42 -2.77 -7.09
N GLY A 69 5.59 -3.53 -7.76
CA GLY A 69 5.47 -3.55 -9.21
C GLY A 69 4.03 -3.39 -9.64
N ARG A 70 3.81 -2.73 -10.76
CA ARG A 70 2.51 -2.63 -11.43
C ARG A 70 2.66 -2.90 -12.92
N VAL A 71 1.77 -3.71 -13.44
CA VAL A 71 1.60 -3.95 -14.87
C VAL A 71 0.17 -3.62 -15.26
N LYS A 72 -0.01 -2.65 -16.13
CA LYS A 72 -1.32 -2.28 -16.67
C LYS A 72 -1.85 -3.38 -17.59
N LEU A 73 -3.10 -3.79 -17.42
CA LEU A 73 -3.73 -4.83 -18.23
C LEU A 73 -4.47 -4.21 -19.44
N GLY A 74 -3.70 -3.94 -20.49
CA GLY A 74 -4.23 -3.34 -21.72
C GLY A 74 -4.86 -1.96 -21.49
N THR A 75 -6.00 -1.70 -22.11
CA THR A 75 -6.76 -0.44 -21.99
C THR A 75 -7.82 -0.49 -20.87
N THR A 76 -7.88 -1.58 -20.12
CA THR A 76 -8.86 -1.77 -19.04
C THR A 76 -8.51 -0.93 -17.80
N PRO A 77 -9.43 -0.71 -16.87
CA PRO A 77 -9.10 -0.08 -15.58
C PRO A 77 -8.33 -1.00 -14.63
N PHE A 78 -8.01 -2.22 -15.04
CA PHE A 78 -7.34 -3.20 -14.19
C PHE A 78 -5.83 -3.18 -14.34
N SER A 79 -5.13 -3.49 -13.25
CA SER A 79 -3.69 -3.74 -13.24
C SER A 79 -3.35 -4.96 -12.38
N ALA A 80 -2.33 -5.70 -12.78
CA ALA A 80 -1.67 -6.67 -11.91
C ALA A 80 -0.63 -5.93 -11.08
N ARG A 81 -0.58 -6.20 -9.78
CA ARG A 81 0.40 -5.63 -8.85
C ARG A 81 1.09 -6.74 -8.09
N GLY A 82 2.34 -6.49 -7.73
CA GLY A 82 3.10 -7.34 -6.82
C GLY A 82 3.80 -6.47 -5.80
N ASN A 83 3.75 -6.88 -4.54
CA ASN A 83 4.49 -6.22 -3.47
C ASN A 83 5.31 -7.25 -2.71
N VAL A 84 6.50 -6.85 -2.31
CA VAL A 84 7.29 -7.57 -1.32
C VAL A 84 7.51 -6.62 -0.16
N LEU A 85 6.98 -6.97 0.99
CA LEU A 85 7.19 -6.23 2.24
C LEU A 85 8.15 -7.03 3.11
N TRP A 86 9.16 -6.40 3.65
CA TRP A 86 10.09 -7.08 4.52
C TRP A 86 10.35 -6.31 5.81
N SER A 87 10.70 -7.06 6.84
CA SER A 87 11.20 -6.57 8.12
C SER A 87 12.67 -7.02 8.29
N ASP A 88 13.18 -6.86 9.48
CA ASP A 88 14.49 -7.41 9.89
C ASP A 88 14.49 -8.96 10.02
N LYS A 89 13.32 -9.61 10.03
CA LYS A 89 13.18 -11.03 10.34
C LYS A 89 12.66 -11.87 9.18
N THR A 90 11.83 -11.32 8.30
CA THR A 90 11.18 -12.08 7.23
C THR A 90 10.55 -11.15 6.20
N SER A 91 10.02 -11.73 5.14
CA SER A 91 9.30 -11.03 4.08
C SER A 91 7.89 -11.59 3.85
N ALA A 92 7.03 -10.77 3.25
CA ALA A 92 5.73 -11.15 2.74
C ALA A 92 5.64 -10.79 1.25
N ILE A 93 5.22 -11.74 0.43
CA ILE A 93 5.01 -11.57 -1.01
C ILE A 93 3.51 -11.46 -1.24
N ILE A 94 3.08 -10.40 -1.92
CA ILE A 94 1.65 -10.07 -2.06
C ILE A 94 1.33 -9.84 -3.54
N PRO A 95 0.92 -10.87 -4.29
CA PRO A 95 0.28 -10.70 -5.58
C PRO A 95 -1.12 -10.08 -5.40
N GLU A 96 -1.45 -9.08 -6.22
CA GLU A 96 -2.69 -8.33 -6.14
C GLU A 96 -3.23 -8.01 -7.54
N LEU A 97 -4.54 -7.86 -7.63
CA LEU A 97 -5.23 -7.18 -8.73
C LEU A 97 -5.74 -5.84 -8.23
N SER A 98 -5.70 -4.82 -9.08
CA SER A 98 -6.25 -3.51 -8.77
C SER A 98 -7.24 -3.03 -9.81
N VAL A 99 -8.17 -2.20 -9.33
CA VAL A 99 -8.98 -1.30 -10.16
C VAL A 99 -8.43 0.10 -9.99
N ASP A 100 -8.01 0.71 -11.08
CA ASP A 100 -7.38 2.02 -11.10
C ASP A 100 -8.36 3.06 -11.62
N VAL A 101 -8.57 4.13 -10.85
CA VAL A 101 -9.50 5.22 -11.16
C VAL A 101 -8.71 6.51 -11.36
N PRO A 102 -8.73 7.11 -12.55
CA PRO A 102 -8.08 8.41 -12.77
C PRO A 102 -8.82 9.50 -11.99
N ILE A 103 -8.13 10.14 -11.04
CA ILE A 103 -8.71 11.18 -10.18
C ILE A 103 -8.19 12.59 -10.50
N ALA A 104 -7.00 12.68 -11.06
CA ALA A 104 -6.40 13.96 -11.46
C ALA A 104 -5.42 13.73 -12.61
N ASN A 105 -4.80 14.81 -13.10
CA ASN A 105 -3.74 14.72 -14.10
C ASN A 105 -2.60 13.85 -13.59
N ARG A 106 -2.24 12.81 -14.35
CA ARG A 106 -1.16 11.86 -14.02
C ARG A 106 -1.32 11.15 -12.67
N THR A 107 -2.55 11.10 -12.11
CA THR A 107 -2.81 10.55 -10.79
C THR A 107 -3.99 9.59 -10.83
N ASN A 108 -3.77 8.38 -10.29
CA ASN A 108 -4.80 7.39 -10.06
C ASN A 108 -5.00 7.16 -8.56
N ALA A 109 -6.25 7.01 -8.16
CA ALA A 109 -6.58 6.22 -6.98
C ALA A 109 -6.76 4.76 -7.41
N TYR A 110 -6.54 3.82 -6.51
CA TYR A 110 -6.76 2.41 -6.80
C TYR A 110 -7.22 1.63 -5.56
N LEU A 111 -7.97 0.57 -5.83
CA LEU A 111 -8.32 -0.44 -4.85
C LEU A 111 -7.65 -1.75 -5.25
N THR A 112 -7.16 -2.51 -4.27
CA THR A 112 -6.50 -3.79 -4.51
C THR A 112 -7.17 -4.91 -3.72
N GLY A 113 -7.08 -6.11 -4.27
CA GLY A 113 -7.36 -7.36 -3.58
C GLY A 113 -6.31 -8.39 -3.96
N GLY A 114 -5.86 -9.16 -2.98
CA GLY A 114 -4.81 -10.15 -3.18
C GLY A 114 -4.61 -11.06 -1.99
N TYR A 115 -3.47 -11.69 -1.95
CA TYR A 115 -3.10 -12.62 -0.88
C TYR A 115 -1.65 -12.41 -0.46
N SER A 116 -1.41 -12.40 0.84
CA SER A 116 -0.08 -12.30 1.43
C SER A 116 0.45 -13.70 1.73
N PHE A 117 1.62 -14.00 1.22
CA PHE A 117 2.41 -15.18 1.55
C PHE A 117 3.57 -14.73 2.43
N VAL A 118 3.57 -15.13 3.68
CA VAL A 118 4.65 -14.84 4.64
C VAL A 118 5.70 -15.92 4.54
N GLU A 119 6.94 -15.55 4.25
CA GLU A 119 8.02 -16.51 4.01
C GLU A 119 8.34 -17.35 5.25
N LYS A 120 8.29 -16.74 6.43
CA LYS A 120 8.52 -17.42 7.70
C LYS A 120 7.36 -17.15 8.65
N ASP A 121 6.45 -18.11 8.70
CA ASP A 121 5.29 -18.09 9.59
C ASP A 121 5.67 -17.75 11.05
N GLY A 122 4.85 -16.89 11.66
CA GLY A 122 5.06 -16.42 13.03
C GLY A 122 6.12 -15.33 13.19
N SER A 123 6.84 -14.97 12.12
CA SER A 123 7.78 -13.84 12.15
C SER A 123 7.08 -12.57 11.65
N PRO A 124 7.25 -11.42 12.33
CA PRO A 124 6.49 -10.22 12.00
C PRO A 124 6.93 -9.59 10.67
N THR A 125 5.94 -9.25 9.86
CA THR A 125 6.07 -8.39 8.68
C THR A 125 5.20 -7.16 8.85
N PRO A 126 5.35 -6.11 8.01
CA PRO A 126 4.45 -4.96 8.07
C PRO A 126 2.96 -5.28 7.85
N ILE A 127 2.62 -6.48 7.34
CA ILE A 127 1.24 -6.91 7.06
C ILE A 127 0.80 -8.10 7.92
N GLY A 128 1.48 -8.37 9.03
CA GLY A 128 1.19 -9.50 9.93
C GLY A 128 2.27 -10.57 9.90
N ASN A 129 1.98 -11.71 10.54
CA ASN A 129 2.93 -12.82 10.69
C ASN A 129 2.37 -14.17 10.20
N LYS A 130 1.32 -14.13 9.39
CA LYS A 130 0.63 -15.30 8.83
C LYS A 130 0.07 -14.98 7.45
N ASP A 131 -0.02 -15.98 6.62
CA ASP A 131 -0.70 -15.90 5.33
C ASP A 131 -2.13 -15.40 5.47
N SER A 132 -2.52 -14.46 4.61
CA SER A 132 -3.82 -13.80 4.75
C SER A 132 -4.33 -13.20 3.45
N VAL A 133 -5.64 -13.05 3.35
CA VAL A 133 -6.26 -12.22 2.31
C VAL A 133 -5.93 -10.75 2.60
N VAL A 134 -5.52 -10.03 1.56
CA VAL A 134 -5.17 -8.61 1.67
C VAL A 134 -6.09 -7.79 0.79
N VAL A 135 -6.62 -6.72 1.35
CA VAL A 135 -7.31 -5.66 0.62
C VAL A 135 -6.59 -4.34 0.84
N GLY A 136 -6.61 -3.47 -0.13
CA GLY A 136 -5.90 -2.20 -0.01
C GLY A 136 -6.49 -1.09 -0.84
N ALA A 137 -6.11 0.12 -0.49
CA ALA A 137 -6.39 1.32 -1.25
C ALA A 137 -5.16 2.21 -1.30
N GLY A 138 -4.97 2.91 -2.40
CA GLY A 138 -3.82 3.78 -2.55
C GLY A 138 -3.97 4.81 -3.65
N VAL A 139 -2.92 5.58 -3.78
CA VAL A 139 -2.78 6.62 -4.79
C VAL A 139 -1.39 6.53 -5.39
N GLU A 140 -1.34 6.77 -6.67
CA GLU A 140 -0.09 6.88 -7.41
C GLU A 140 -0.13 8.12 -8.30
N SER A 141 0.96 8.85 -8.33
CA SER A 141 1.10 10.05 -9.14
C SER A 141 2.44 10.10 -9.85
N GLU A 142 2.45 10.51 -11.10
CA GLU A 142 3.66 10.78 -11.86
C GLU A 142 4.17 12.18 -11.50
N VAL A 143 5.35 12.24 -10.88
CA VAL A 143 5.91 13.49 -10.35
C VAL A 143 6.87 14.11 -11.37
N ILE A 144 7.77 13.33 -11.95
CA ILE A 144 8.75 13.76 -12.95
C ILE A 144 8.87 12.68 -14.01
N SER A 145 8.71 13.01 -15.27
CA SER A 145 8.84 12.17 -16.48
C SER A 145 8.68 10.65 -16.32
N ASN A 146 9.61 9.99 -15.66
CA ASN A 146 9.61 8.54 -15.47
C ASN A 146 9.48 8.12 -14.01
N PHE A 147 9.41 9.07 -13.06
CA PHE A 147 9.31 8.77 -11.66
C PHE A 147 7.88 8.92 -11.14
N ARG A 148 7.47 7.98 -10.31
CA ARG A 148 6.18 7.92 -9.67
C ARG A 148 6.32 7.86 -8.19
N PHE A 149 5.49 8.62 -7.52
CA PHE A 149 5.20 8.44 -6.11
C PHE A 149 3.99 7.52 -5.95
N ASN A 150 4.06 6.59 -5.04
CA ASN A 150 2.92 5.78 -4.64
C ASN A 150 2.81 5.73 -3.11
N THR A 151 1.59 5.70 -2.64
CA THR A 151 1.27 5.46 -1.23
C THR A 151 0.01 4.63 -1.14
N ASN A 152 -0.04 3.72 -0.18
CA ASN A 152 -1.19 2.86 0.03
C ASN A 152 -1.32 2.42 1.49
N ALA A 153 -2.55 2.08 1.85
CA ALA A 153 -2.86 1.33 3.05
C ALA A 153 -3.36 -0.06 2.66
N LYS A 154 -2.92 -1.08 3.38
CA LYS A 154 -3.32 -2.48 3.19
C LYS A 154 -3.83 -3.06 4.50
N VAL A 155 -4.81 -3.94 4.40
CA VAL A 155 -5.36 -4.69 5.52
C VAL A 155 -5.23 -6.18 5.22
N GLY A 156 -4.46 -6.89 6.03
CA GLY A 156 -4.40 -8.34 6.05
C GLY A 156 -5.45 -8.88 7.02
N LEU A 157 -6.40 -9.65 6.50
CA LEU A 157 -7.53 -10.15 7.29
C LEU A 157 -7.12 -11.41 8.07
N GLY A 158 -7.23 -11.38 9.40
CA GLY A 158 -6.81 -12.48 10.26
C GLY A 158 -5.31 -12.81 10.09
N ALA A 159 -4.47 -11.77 9.98
CA ALA A 159 -3.08 -11.89 9.57
C ALA A 159 -2.10 -12.21 10.73
N TYR A 160 -2.61 -12.54 11.91
CA TYR A 160 -1.79 -12.94 13.05
C TYR A 160 -2.04 -14.39 13.44
N GLN A 161 -0.98 -15.15 13.74
CA GLN A 161 -1.07 -16.58 14.05
C GLN A 161 -1.92 -16.92 15.26
N ASN A 162 -1.83 -16.10 16.30
CA ASN A 162 -2.46 -16.38 17.59
C ASN A 162 -3.72 -15.53 17.84
N SER A 163 -4.24 -14.88 16.80
CA SER A 163 -5.36 -13.95 16.92
C SER A 163 -6.07 -13.80 15.57
N ASP A 164 -7.38 -13.61 15.60
CA ASP A 164 -8.17 -13.25 14.41
C ASP A 164 -8.06 -11.76 14.04
N ALA A 165 -7.15 -11.04 14.69
CA ALA A 165 -6.94 -9.62 14.42
C ALA A 165 -6.41 -9.40 13.01
N SER A 166 -6.83 -8.30 12.41
CA SER A 166 -6.34 -7.86 11.11
C SER A 166 -5.11 -6.97 11.27
N ALA A 167 -4.13 -7.17 10.39
CA ALA A 167 -2.97 -6.30 10.30
C ALA A 167 -3.25 -5.13 9.37
N VAL A 168 -2.80 -3.94 9.73
CA VAL A 168 -2.86 -2.75 8.88
C VAL A 168 -1.44 -2.28 8.60
N SER A 169 -1.14 -2.09 7.32
CA SER A 169 0.15 -1.59 6.83
C SER A 169 -0.04 -0.31 6.03
N ILE A 170 0.88 0.64 6.22
CA ILE A 170 0.98 1.85 5.40
C ILE A 170 2.30 1.80 4.66
N ASN A 171 2.24 2.02 3.36
CA ASN A 171 3.38 1.90 2.48
C ASN A 171 3.52 3.16 1.64
N GLY A 172 4.74 3.58 1.41
CA GLY A 172 5.06 4.69 0.52
C GLY A 172 6.37 4.45 -0.22
N GLY A 173 6.44 4.89 -1.46
CA GLY A 173 7.64 4.65 -2.26
C GLY A 173 7.70 5.45 -3.54
N ILE A 174 8.83 5.31 -4.22
CA ILE A 174 9.11 5.90 -5.52
C ILE A 174 9.31 4.76 -6.50
N GLY A 175 8.65 4.85 -7.66
CA GLY A 175 8.76 3.90 -8.74
C GLY A 175 9.35 4.54 -10.00
N TYR A 176 10.01 3.71 -10.79
CA TYR A 176 10.48 4.06 -12.13
C TYR A 176 9.58 3.41 -13.18
N ARG A 177 9.09 4.21 -14.09
CA ARG A 177 8.24 3.79 -15.21
C ARG A 177 9.08 3.04 -16.24
N PHE A 178 8.60 1.89 -16.63
CA PHE A 178 8.99 1.23 -17.88
C PHE A 178 7.74 1.15 -18.78
N LYS A 179 7.96 0.91 -20.02
CA LYS A 179 6.95 0.97 -21.09
C LYS A 179 5.62 0.30 -20.73
#